data_ef407d4e40ce356e7498b93aa9fd3674
#
_entry.id   ef407d4e40ce356e7498b93aa9fd3674
#
_cell.length_a   1.000
_cell.length_b   1.000
_cell.length_c   1.000
_cell.angle_alpha   90.00
_cell.angle_beta   90.00
_cell.angle_gamma   90.00
#
_symmetry.space_group_name_H-M   'P 1'
#
loop_
_entity.id
_entity.type
_entity.pdbx_description
1 polymer ?
#
loop_
_entity_poly.entity_id
_entity_poly.type
_entity_poly.pdbx_seq_one_letter_code
_entity_poly.pdbx_strand_id
1 'polypeptide(L)'
;MRVNTERTTGVPASTMAALVLAVFTVSVGFGVVLPLLPYLIERLLGAGVEAAQVSRHTGLLTAVYTLSLFLFAPLWGRLSDRRGPRGVLLIGLIGFGATMLVFTFVENLAAVYAERFLSGVFAAAVTPVAAAVIGNLATTEQGRARLLAFGSIASITGFLLGPMLGVFVSRFAADLFTLAMPVGSIAIPLAATALLAFLAACAVAFAVPGGEGRARSKKTAGRSVEKTAWLVPKLLILTFIVSTGVGVFEVGLALRGKQELALTPYQIALMFTECSLVMLVMQAIVFSPWFKPDTTRWLIAPALAVLAAGLLLVPLASDFTLMLVVIGAVAASAGVLSPVLTYWISAKAGSAQGWQLGKQTAAASLGVTMGSALGGLLFNVAVLPGATFVLSALLAALGCVLSLKLPQLLVPRNPGIGPRERAAP
;
A
#
# COMPACT_ATOMS: atom_id res chain seq x y z
N MET A 1 42.62 -17.93 27.50
CA MET A 1 41.74 -16.80 27.13
C MET A 1 41.11 -17.17 25.79
N ARG A 2 39.90 -17.79 25.82
CA ARG A 2 39.16 -18.18 24.60
C ARG A 2 38.32 -17.01 24.21
N VAL A 3 38.62 -16.38 23.09
CA VAL A 3 37.81 -15.35 22.46
C VAL A 3 36.54 -16.04 21.97
N ASN A 4 35.41 -15.80 22.69
CA ASN A 4 34.09 -16.17 22.25
C ASN A 4 33.76 -15.27 21.07
N THR A 5 33.91 -15.75 19.86
CA THR A 5 33.31 -15.16 18.67
C THR A 5 31.80 -15.30 18.83
N GLU A 6 31.14 -14.25 19.37
CA GLU A 6 29.69 -14.09 19.30
C GLU A 6 29.28 -14.22 17.84
N ARG A 7 28.64 -15.34 17.53
CA ARG A 7 27.91 -15.48 16.26
C ARG A 7 26.87 -14.36 16.24
N THR A 8 27.14 -13.34 15.47
CA THR A 8 26.11 -12.44 14.98
C THR A 8 25.11 -13.29 14.20
N THR A 9 24.07 -13.75 14.87
CA THR A 9 22.92 -14.40 14.23
C THR A 9 22.16 -13.34 13.45
N GLY A 10 22.75 -12.93 12.32
CA GLY A 10 22.07 -12.12 11.33
C GLY A 10 20.87 -12.90 10.83
N VAL A 11 19.76 -12.18 10.59
CA VAL A 11 18.59 -12.72 9.92
C VAL A 11 19.05 -13.52 8.70
N PRO A 12 18.63 -14.79 8.52
CA PRO A 12 18.97 -15.52 7.31
C PRO A 12 18.50 -14.72 6.10
N ALA A 13 19.43 -14.36 5.21
CA ALA A 13 19.12 -13.56 4.03
C ALA A 13 18.02 -14.21 3.18
N SER A 14 17.97 -15.55 3.17
CA SER A 14 16.92 -16.34 2.50
C SER A 14 15.52 -16.09 3.07
N THR A 15 15.38 -16.02 4.40
CA THR A 15 14.09 -15.73 5.05
C THR A 15 13.63 -14.31 4.69
N MET A 16 14.53 -13.33 4.75
CA MET A 16 14.19 -11.95 4.38
C MET A 16 13.80 -11.85 2.90
N ALA A 17 14.56 -12.48 2.00
CA ALA A 17 14.25 -12.49 0.58
C ALA A 17 12.88 -13.14 0.29
N ALA A 18 12.53 -14.24 0.95
CA ALA A 18 11.24 -14.90 0.78
C ALA A 18 10.07 -14.02 1.27
N LEU A 19 10.23 -13.31 2.39
CA LEU A 19 9.20 -12.40 2.90
C LEU A 19 9.03 -11.16 2.01
N VAL A 20 10.13 -10.59 1.52
CA VAL A 20 10.13 -9.47 0.58
C VAL A 20 9.46 -9.89 -0.74
N LEU A 21 9.79 -11.08 -1.27
CA LEU A 21 9.17 -11.65 -2.46
C LEU A 21 7.66 -11.87 -2.27
N ALA A 22 7.24 -12.35 -1.10
CA ALA A 22 5.82 -12.56 -0.79
C ALA A 22 5.03 -11.24 -0.82
N VAL A 23 5.54 -10.18 -0.18
CA VAL A 23 4.91 -8.84 -0.18
C VAL A 23 4.91 -8.25 -1.58
N PHE A 24 6.03 -8.34 -2.30
CA PHE A 24 6.16 -7.89 -3.68
C PHE A 24 5.11 -8.53 -4.58
N THR A 25 4.93 -9.85 -4.48
CA THR A 25 3.98 -10.63 -5.31
C THR A 25 2.53 -10.16 -5.15
N VAL A 26 2.07 -9.97 -3.93
CA VAL A 26 0.69 -9.48 -3.68
C VAL A 26 0.51 -8.08 -4.23
N SER A 27 1.53 -7.22 -4.09
CA SER A 27 1.49 -5.86 -4.60
C SER A 27 1.53 -5.81 -6.14
N VAL A 28 2.27 -6.72 -6.80
CA VAL A 28 2.23 -6.91 -8.25
C VAL A 28 0.82 -7.23 -8.71
N GLY A 29 0.13 -8.17 -8.04
CA GLY A 29 -1.22 -8.55 -8.40
C GLY A 29 -2.22 -7.39 -8.30
N PHE A 30 -2.13 -6.57 -7.27
CA PHE A 30 -2.95 -5.37 -7.16
C PHE A 30 -2.63 -4.36 -8.27
N GLY A 31 -1.35 -4.12 -8.54
CA GLY A 31 -0.89 -3.20 -9.57
C GLY A 31 -1.24 -3.63 -11.00
N VAL A 32 -1.24 -4.93 -11.29
CA VAL A 32 -1.66 -5.48 -12.61
C VAL A 32 -3.14 -5.22 -12.85
N VAL A 33 -3.98 -5.46 -11.86
CA VAL A 33 -5.44 -5.47 -12.05
C VAL A 33 -6.03 -4.07 -12.15
N LEU A 34 -5.56 -3.14 -11.31
CA LEU A 34 -6.20 -1.84 -11.13
C LEU A 34 -6.36 -1.04 -12.44
N PRO A 35 -5.34 -0.85 -13.29
CA PRO A 35 -5.50 -0.13 -14.57
C PRO A 35 -6.33 -0.88 -15.60
N LEU A 36 -6.48 -2.20 -15.45
CA LEU A 36 -7.23 -3.05 -16.39
C LEU A 36 -8.72 -3.14 -16.05
N LEU A 37 -9.14 -2.84 -14.80
CA LEU A 37 -10.52 -2.97 -14.36
C LEU A 37 -11.53 -2.25 -15.25
N PRO A 38 -11.35 -0.97 -15.65
CA PRO A 38 -12.33 -0.28 -16.49
C PRO A 38 -12.53 -0.95 -17.85
N TYR A 39 -11.47 -1.52 -18.42
CA TYR A 39 -11.54 -2.24 -19.71
C TYR A 39 -12.19 -3.62 -19.58
N LEU A 40 -11.89 -4.32 -18.48
CA LEU A 40 -12.51 -5.60 -18.16
C LEU A 40 -14.03 -5.46 -18.00
N ILE A 41 -14.45 -4.46 -17.22
CA ILE A 41 -15.88 -4.21 -16.96
C ILE A 41 -16.62 -3.89 -18.26
N GLU A 42 -16.06 -3.02 -19.11
CA GLU A 42 -16.65 -2.70 -20.39
C GLU A 42 -16.78 -3.94 -21.29
N ARG A 43 -15.76 -4.80 -21.33
CA ARG A 43 -15.82 -6.06 -22.06
C ARG A 43 -16.91 -7.00 -21.54
N LEU A 44 -17.09 -7.08 -20.21
CA LEU A 44 -18.07 -7.99 -19.57
C LEU A 44 -19.51 -7.48 -19.69
N LEU A 45 -19.72 -6.16 -19.67
CA LEU A 45 -21.05 -5.56 -19.76
C LEU A 45 -21.51 -5.31 -21.21
N GLY A 46 -20.57 -5.39 -22.16
CA GLY A 46 -20.85 -5.25 -23.58
C GLY A 46 -20.67 -3.84 -24.14
N ALA A 47 -20.68 -3.75 -25.47
CA ALA A 47 -20.56 -2.49 -26.18
C ALA A 47 -21.82 -1.62 -25.94
N GLY A 48 -21.61 -0.37 -25.54
CA GLY A 48 -22.71 0.58 -25.23
C GLY A 48 -23.05 0.69 -23.76
N VAL A 49 -22.30 0.03 -22.86
CA VAL A 49 -22.46 0.23 -21.42
C VAL A 49 -22.22 1.70 -21.03
N GLU A 50 -23.07 2.25 -20.16
CA GLU A 50 -22.90 3.59 -19.65
C GLU A 50 -21.57 3.77 -18.89
N ALA A 51 -20.88 4.88 -19.15
CA ALA A 51 -19.63 5.21 -18.46
C ALA A 51 -19.78 5.21 -16.92
N ALA A 52 -20.94 5.63 -16.42
CA ALA A 52 -21.29 5.62 -15.00
C ALA A 52 -21.31 4.19 -14.42
N GLN A 53 -21.77 3.18 -15.17
CA GLN A 53 -21.75 1.80 -14.72
C GLN A 53 -20.31 1.27 -14.63
N VAL A 54 -19.47 1.56 -15.65
CA VAL A 54 -18.05 1.19 -15.63
C VAL A 54 -17.36 1.80 -14.43
N SER A 55 -17.58 3.08 -14.15
CA SER A 55 -16.96 3.78 -13.01
C SER A 55 -17.41 3.18 -11.68
N ARG A 56 -18.71 2.95 -11.52
CA ARG A 56 -19.28 2.37 -10.31
C ARG A 56 -18.67 1.00 -10.01
N HIS A 57 -18.62 0.11 -10.99
CA HIS A 57 -18.07 -1.24 -10.79
C HIS A 57 -16.55 -1.22 -10.59
N THR A 58 -15.80 -0.32 -11.25
CA THR A 58 -14.35 -0.15 -11.01
C THR A 58 -14.08 0.22 -9.55
N GLY A 59 -14.78 1.21 -9.03
CA GLY A 59 -14.61 1.64 -7.64
C GLY A 59 -15.04 0.57 -6.63
N LEU A 60 -16.18 -0.07 -6.84
CA LEU A 60 -16.69 -1.11 -5.95
C LEU A 60 -15.82 -2.38 -5.95
N LEU A 61 -15.29 -2.82 -7.09
CA LEU A 61 -14.39 -3.97 -7.17
C LEU A 61 -13.08 -3.73 -6.43
N THR A 62 -12.53 -2.50 -6.54
CA THR A 62 -11.36 -2.09 -5.79
C THR A 62 -11.68 -2.02 -4.29
N ALA A 63 -12.83 -1.46 -3.93
CA ALA A 63 -13.29 -1.37 -2.56
C ALA A 63 -13.54 -2.75 -1.92
N VAL A 64 -14.11 -3.70 -2.63
CA VAL A 64 -14.33 -5.07 -2.14
C VAL A 64 -13.02 -5.77 -1.82
N TYR A 65 -12.01 -5.63 -2.68
CA TYR A 65 -10.66 -6.17 -2.42
C TYR A 65 -10.05 -5.56 -1.15
N THR A 66 -10.04 -4.24 -1.02
CA THR A 66 -9.42 -3.55 0.12
C THR A 66 -10.23 -3.69 1.41
N LEU A 67 -11.57 -3.83 1.32
CA LEU A 67 -12.42 -4.19 2.43
C LEU A 67 -12.09 -5.58 2.99
N SER A 68 -11.81 -6.54 2.11
CA SER A 68 -11.35 -7.87 2.52
C SER A 68 -10.03 -7.80 3.28
N LEU A 69 -9.08 -6.94 2.84
CA LEU A 69 -7.85 -6.69 3.60
C LEU A 69 -8.16 -6.17 5.02
N PHE A 70 -9.05 -5.20 5.13
CA PHE A 70 -9.44 -4.65 6.43
C PHE A 70 -10.06 -5.69 7.36
N LEU A 71 -10.99 -6.49 6.84
CA LEU A 71 -11.74 -7.46 7.64
C LEU A 71 -10.89 -8.67 8.07
N PHE A 72 -10.03 -9.16 7.17
CA PHE A 72 -9.35 -10.44 7.37
C PHE A 72 -7.91 -10.31 7.88
N ALA A 73 -7.24 -9.17 7.74
CA ALA A 73 -5.87 -9.00 8.25
C ALA A 73 -5.75 -9.27 9.77
N PRO A 74 -6.67 -8.82 10.64
CA PRO A 74 -6.60 -9.15 12.07
C PRO A 74 -6.82 -10.65 12.36
N LEU A 75 -7.64 -11.34 11.55
CA LEU A 75 -7.90 -12.78 11.70
C LEU A 75 -6.66 -13.60 11.36
N TRP A 76 -6.03 -13.28 10.23
CA TRP A 76 -4.79 -13.90 9.81
C TRP A 76 -3.62 -13.60 10.76
N GLY A 77 -3.53 -12.40 11.29
CA GLY A 77 -2.55 -12.03 12.31
C GLY A 77 -2.69 -12.92 13.56
N ARG A 78 -3.92 -13.07 14.10
CA ARG A 78 -4.19 -13.94 15.25
C ARG A 78 -3.89 -15.41 14.95
N LEU A 79 -4.20 -15.87 13.74
CA LEU A 79 -3.90 -17.24 13.33
C LEU A 79 -2.39 -17.48 13.24
N SER A 80 -1.65 -16.50 12.71
CA SER A 80 -0.18 -16.51 12.64
C SER A 80 0.46 -16.58 14.03
N ASP A 81 -0.07 -15.82 15.00
CA ASP A 81 0.41 -15.85 16.38
C ASP A 81 0.20 -17.22 17.05
N ARG A 82 -0.87 -17.93 16.68
CA ARG A 82 -1.23 -19.25 17.28
C ARG A 82 -0.57 -20.43 16.60
N ARG A 83 -0.56 -20.44 15.26
CA ARG A 83 -0.13 -21.60 14.43
C ARG A 83 1.22 -21.39 13.75
N GLY A 84 1.85 -20.25 13.95
CA GLY A 84 3.09 -19.85 13.29
C GLY A 84 2.87 -19.17 11.93
N PRO A 85 3.81 -18.31 11.53
CA PRO A 85 3.66 -17.45 10.35
C PRO A 85 3.77 -18.22 9.03
N ARG A 86 4.60 -19.28 8.97
CA ARG A 86 4.85 -20.03 7.73
C ARG A 86 3.56 -20.60 7.13
N GLY A 87 2.73 -21.27 7.92
CA GLY A 87 1.48 -21.88 7.45
C GLY A 87 0.50 -20.82 6.93
N VAL A 88 0.40 -19.68 7.61
CA VAL A 88 -0.47 -18.56 7.20
C VAL A 88 0.00 -17.93 5.91
N LEU A 89 1.31 -17.68 5.76
CA LEU A 89 1.90 -17.15 4.52
C LEU A 89 1.68 -18.09 3.34
N LEU A 90 1.84 -19.41 3.54
CA LEU A 90 1.59 -20.42 2.50
C LEU A 90 0.14 -20.43 2.05
N ILE A 91 -0.82 -20.47 3.00
CA ILE A 91 -2.25 -20.39 2.67
C ILE A 91 -2.56 -19.10 1.92
N GLY A 92 -2.01 -17.96 2.36
CA GLY A 92 -2.18 -16.68 1.71
C GLY A 92 -1.66 -16.65 0.28
N LEU A 93 -0.42 -17.08 0.06
CA LEU A 93 0.21 -17.05 -1.28
C LEU A 93 -0.40 -18.07 -2.24
N ILE A 94 -0.65 -19.30 -1.79
CA ILE A 94 -1.29 -20.34 -2.61
C ILE A 94 -2.72 -19.91 -2.96
N GLY A 95 -3.49 -19.45 -1.97
CA GLY A 95 -4.84 -18.97 -2.20
C GLY A 95 -4.88 -17.76 -3.13
N PHE A 96 -3.98 -16.79 -2.94
CA PHE A 96 -3.86 -15.63 -3.83
C PHE A 96 -3.49 -16.05 -5.26
N GLY A 97 -2.51 -16.93 -5.42
CA GLY A 97 -2.14 -17.48 -6.74
C GLY A 97 -3.29 -18.22 -7.42
N ALA A 98 -4.03 -19.03 -6.65
CA ALA A 98 -5.19 -19.75 -7.17
C ALA A 98 -6.31 -18.79 -7.61
N THR A 99 -6.60 -17.72 -6.84
CA THR A 99 -7.60 -16.71 -7.23
C THR A 99 -7.16 -15.94 -8.46
N MET A 100 -5.88 -15.56 -8.59
CA MET A 100 -5.35 -14.92 -9.80
C MET A 100 -5.46 -15.84 -11.03
N LEU A 101 -5.20 -17.13 -10.86
CA LEU A 101 -5.35 -18.10 -11.94
C LEU A 101 -6.83 -18.27 -12.35
N VAL A 102 -7.74 -18.42 -11.39
CA VAL A 102 -9.19 -18.48 -11.65
C VAL A 102 -9.68 -17.22 -12.36
N PHE A 103 -9.14 -16.05 -11.99
CA PHE A 103 -9.50 -14.77 -12.61
C PHE A 103 -9.27 -14.75 -14.13
N THR A 104 -8.30 -15.50 -14.63
CA THR A 104 -8.06 -15.60 -16.09
C THR A 104 -9.25 -16.16 -16.88
N PHE A 105 -10.13 -16.93 -16.23
CA PHE A 105 -11.29 -17.61 -16.82
C PHE A 105 -12.63 -16.96 -16.47
N VAL A 106 -12.60 -15.81 -15.77
CA VAL A 106 -13.85 -15.16 -15.34
C VAL A 106 -14.50 -14.41 -16.51
N GLU A 107 -15.77 -14.76 -16.77
CA GLU A 107 -16.57 -14.22 -17.88
C GLU A 107 -17.81 -13.43 -17.43
N ASN A 108 -18.04 -13.29 -16.12
CA ASN A 108 -19.18 -12.55 -15.60
C ASN A 108 -18.81 -11.68 -14.41
N LEU A 109 -19.56 -10.60 -14.23
CA LEU A 109 -19.29 -9.58 -13.24
C LEU A 109 -19.39 -10.10 -11.80
N ALA A 110 -20.33 -11.01 -11.51
CA ALA A 110 -20.50 -11.58 -10.16
C ALA A 110 -19.26 -12.41 -9.75
N ALA A 111 -18.70 -13.17 -10.69
CA ALA A 111 -17.47 -13.93 -10.47
C ALA A 111 -16.25 -13.01 -10.27
N VAL A 112 -16.19 -11.85 -10.93
CA VAL A 112 -15.16 -10.84 -10.67
C VAL A 112 -15.26 -10.31 -9.24
N TYR A 113 -16.46 -10.01 -8.75
CA TYR A 113 -16.66 -9.59 -7.35
C TYR A 113 -16.22 -10.66 -6.36
N ALA A 114 -16.62 -11.92 -6.60
CA ALA A 114 -16.23 -13.05 -5.76
C ALA A 114 -14.70 -13.24 -5.75
N GLU A 115 -14.08 -13.16 -6.92
CA GLU A 115 -12.63 -13.26 -7.04
C GLU A 115 -11.93 -12.10 -6.32
N ARG A 116 -12.34 -10.84 -6.52
CA ARG A 116 -11.79 -9.68 -5.83
C ARG A 116 -11.88 -9.81 -4.30
N PHE A 117 -13.01 -10.30 -3.80
CA PHE A 117 -13.18 -10.59 -2.39
C PHE A 117 -12.20 -11.67 -1.91
N LEU A 118 -12.15 -12.80 -2.59
CA LEU A 118 -11.29 -13.95 -2.20
C LEU A 118 -9.80 -13.60 -2.32
N SER A 119 -9.38 -12.93 -3.40
CA SER A 119 -7.99 -12.49 -3.55
C SER A 119 -7.59 -11.52 -2.44
N GLY A 120 -8.49 -10.62 -2.02
CA GLY A 120 -8.28 -9.75 -0.88
C GLY A 120 -8.18 -10.51 0.46
N VAL A 121 -9.00 -11.55 0.66
CA VAL A 121 -8.93 -12.42 1.85
C VAL A 121 -7.55 -13.08 1.96
N PHE A 122 -7.04 -13.65 0.87
CA PHE A 122 -5.73 -14.31 0.86
C PHE A 122 -4.56 -13.32 0.91
N ALA A 123 -4.66 -12.19 0.22
CA ALA A 123 -3.67 -11.11 0.28
C ALA A 123 -3.52 -10.57 1.72
N ALA A 124 -4.61 -10.49 2.47
CA ALA A 124 -4.63 -10.07 3.87
C ALA A 124 -3.77 -10.97 4.80
N ALA A 125 -3.50 -12.22 4.39
CA ALA A 125 -2.63 -13.13 5.14
C ALA A 125 -1.14 -12.84 4.93
N VAL A 126 -0.75 -12.15 3.84
CA VAL A 126 0.66 -12.04 3.45
C VAL A 126 1.31 -10.81 4.07
N THR A 127 0.85 -9.61 3.71
CA THR A 127 1.54 -8.35 4.07
C THR A 127 1.70 -8.14 5.58
N PRO A 128 0.65 -8.25 6.43
CA PRO A 128 0.80 -7.99 7.86
C PRO A 128 1.59 -9.09 8.56
N VAL A 129 1.47 -10.36 8.12
CA VAL A 129 2.20 -11.47 8.71
C VAL A 129 3.69 -11.39 8.35
N ALA A 130 4.02 -11.07 7.09
CA ALA A 130 5.40 -10.82 6.68
C ALA A 130 6.02 -9.66 7.47
N ALA A 131 5.31 -8.54 7.62
CA ALA A 131 5.77 -7.41 8.42
C ALA A 131 6.01 -7.77 9.90
N ALA A 132 5.14 -8.59 10.49
CA ALA A 132 5.30 -9.06 11.86
C ALA A 132 6.54 -9.96 12.01
N VAL A 133 6.78 -10.88 11.07
CA VAL A 133 7.99 -11.72 11.07
C VAL A 133 9.23 -10.86 10.90
N ILE A 134 9.26 -9.96 9.92
CA ILE A 134 10.36 -9.02 9.66
C ILE A 134 10.66 -8.18 10.91
N GLY A 135 9.62 -7.65 11.56
CA GLY A 135 9.76 -6.88 12.79
C GLY A 135 10.33 -7.66 13.97
N ASN A 136 10.02 -8.97 14.06
CA ASN A 136 10.52 -9.86 15.12
C ASN A 136 11.96 -10.33 14.90
N LEU A 137 12.45 -10.27 13.66
CA LEU A 137 13.84 -10.64 13.32
C LEU A 137 14.83 -9.54 13.70
N ALA A 138 14.40 -8.33 13.97
CA ALA A 138 15.27 -7.22 14.33
C ALA A 138 15.67 -7.27 15.81
N THR A 139 16.98 -7.12 16.08
CA THR A 139 17.53 -7.05 17.44
C THR A 139 17.54 -5.64 18.02
N THR A 140 17.51 -4.61 17.16
CA THR A 140 17.53 -3.19 17.52
C THR A 140 16.35 -2.44 16.90
N GLU A 141 15.95 -1.33 17.54
CA GLU A 141 14.86 -0.49 16.98
C GLU A 141 15.22 0.10 15.62
N GLN A 142 16.45 0.53 15.42
CA GLN A 142 16.93 1.03 14.12
C GLN A 142 16.96 -0.08 13.05
N GLY A 143 17.40 -1.27 13.42
CA GLY A 143 17.37 -2.46 12.56
C GLY A 143 15.93 -2.80 12.15
N ARG A 144 14.99 -2.73 13.10
CA ARG A 144 13.56 -2.98 12.85
C ARG A 144 12.97 -1.98 11.85
N ALA A 145 13.25 -0.69 12.01
CA ALA A 145 12.80 0.33 11.09
C ALA A 145 13.33 0.09 9.67
N ARG A 146 14.62 -0.26 9.52
CA ARG A 146 15.22 -0.60 8.23
C ARG A 146 14.58 -1.83 7.60
N LEU A 147 14.39 -2.90 8.36
CA LEU A 147 13.81 -4.14 7.84
C LEU A 147 12.36 -3.94 7.40
N LEU A 148 11.55 -3.18 8.15
CA LEU A 148 10.19 -2.82 7.75
C LEU A 148 10.17 -1.92 6.50
N ALA A 149 11.16 -1.03 6.36
CA ALA A 149 11.32 -0.22 5.15
C ALA A 149 11.56 -1.08 3.90
N PHE A 150 12.33 -2.17 3.98
CA PHE A 150 12.47 -3.11 2.87
C PHE A 150 11.14 -3.75 2.46
N GLY A 151 10.28 -4.09 3.43
CA GLY A 151 8.91 -4.56 3.13
C GLY A 151 8.07 -3.51 2.40
N SER A 152 8.16 -2.24 2.81
CA SER A 152 7.46 -1.13 2.14
C SER A 152 8.00 -0.88 0.74
N ILE A 153 9.32 -0.91 0.54
CA ILE A 153 9.97 -0.80 -0.77
C ILE A 153 9.50 -1.94 -1.68
N ALA A 154 9.46 -3.18 -1.18
CA ALA A 154 8.97 -4.33 -1.94
C ALA A 154 7.52 -4.15 -2.37
N SER A 155 6.65 -3.64 -1.49
CA SER A 155 5.26 -3.38 -1.81
C SER A 155 5.12 -2.32 -2.92
N ILE A 156 5.81 -1.20 -2.80
CA ILE A 156 5.75 -0.13 -3.80
C ILE A 156 6.38 -0.58 -5.13
N THR A 157 7.50 -1.30 -5.08
CA THR A 157 8.14 -1.82 -6.29
C THR A 157 7.25 -2.86 -6.97
N GLY A 158 6.53 -3.70 -6.21
CA GLY A 158 5.54 -4.62 -6.76
C GLY A 158 4.38 -3.88 -7.43
N PHE A 159 3.86 -2.84 -6.80
CA PHE A 159 2.82 -1.99 -7.38
C PHE A 159 3.32 -1.23 -8.62
N LEU A 160 4.57 -0.74 -8.59
CA LEU A 160 5.26 -0.10 -9.71
C LEU A 160 5.37 -1.02 -10.92
N LEU A 161 5.86 -2.25 -10.70
CA LEU A 161 6.14 -3.18 -11.77
C LEU A 161 4.90 -3.93 -12.25
N GLY A 162 3.84 -4.00 -11.44
CA GLY A 162 2.61 -4.71 -11.77
C GLY A 162 2.04 -4.33 -13.14
N PRO A 163 1.69 -3.06 -13.39
CA PRO A 163 1.16 -2.62 -14.66
C PRO A 163 2.11 -2.88 -15.84
N MET A 164 3.41 -2.63 -15.63
CA MET A 164 4.43 -2.84 -16.67
C MET A 164 4.66 -4.32 -16.98
N LEU A 165 4.68 -5.18 -15.95
CA LEU A 165 4.75 -6.62 -16.14
C LEU A 165 3.56 -7.13 -16.95
N GLY A 166 2.37 -6.59 -16.71
CA GLY A 166 1.18 -6.91 -17.50
C GLY A 166 1.39 -6.69 -19.00
N VAL A 167 1.93 -5.54 -19.37
CA VAL A 167 2.20 -5.20 -20.77
C VAL A 167 3.38 -5.99 -21.35
N PHE A 168 4.49 -6.06 -20.59
CA PHE A 168 5.72 -6.69 -21.05
C PHE A 168 5.55 -8.19 -21.27
N VAL A 169 4.94 -8.90 -20.30
CA VAL A 169 4.69 -10.34 -20.38
C VAL A 169 3.71 -10.66 -21.50
N SER A 170 2.70 -9.81 -21.73
CA SER A 170 1.76 -10.01 -22.85
C SER A 170 2.45 -9.90 -24.22
N ARG A 171 3.37 -8.94 -24.39
CA ARG A 171 4.15 -8.81 -25.64
C ARG A 171 5.10 -9.98 -25.83
N PHE A 172 5.88 -10.31 -24.81
CA PHE A 172 6.84 -11.42 -24.88
C PHE A 172 6.17 -12.77 -25.13
N ALA A 173 5.01 -13.02 -24.53
CA ALA A 173 4.26 -14.25 -24.77
C ALA A 173 3.67 -14.29 -26.19
N ALA A 174 3.23 -13.17 -26.75
CA ALA A 174 2.77 -13.10 -28.12
C ALA A 174 3.90 -13.42 -29.13
N ASP A 175 5.12 -12.93 -28.86
CA ASP A 175 6.29 -13.18 -29.70
C ASP A 175 6.80 -14.64 -29.58
N LEU A 176 6.76 -15.22 -28.37
CA LEU A 176 7.34 -16.54 -28.12
C LEU A 176 6.44 -17.71 -28.53
N PHE A 177 5.12 -17.57 -28.35
CA PHE A 177 4.20 -18.70 -28.50
C PHE A 177 3.43 -18.72 -29.79
N THR A 178 3.59 -17.76 -30.71
CA THR A 178 2.78 -17.65 -31.96
C THR A 178 1.27 -17.92 -31.72
N LEU A 179 0.85 -17.92 -30.49
CA LEU A 179 -0.54 -18.10 -30.11
C LEU A 179 -1.28 -16.83 -30.52
N ALA A 180 -2.28 -16.97 -31.37
CA ALA A 180 -3.22 -15.90 -31.73
C ALA A 180 -4.08 -15.49 -30.54
N MET A 181 -3.43 -15.10 -29.43
CA MET A 181 -4.12 -14.46 -28.32
C MET A 181 -4.28 -12.98 -28.68
N PRO A 182 -5.49 -12.42 -28.56
CA PRO A 182 -5.68 -11.01 -28.84
C PRO A 182 -4.70 -10.18 -27.98
N VAL A 183 -3.97 -9.31 -28.65
CA VAL A 183 -3.09 -8.33 -28.00
C VAL A 183 -3.94 -7.55 -26.99
N GLY A 184 -3.62 -7.64 -25.70
CA GLY A 184 -4.45 -7.10 -24.62
C GLY A 184 -5.19 -8.14 -23.78
N SER A 185 -4.90 -9.42 -23.96
CA SER A 185 -5.44 -10.49 -23.10
C SER A 185 -5.00 -10.25 -21.64
N ILE A 186 -5.97 -10.00 -20.76
CA ILE A 186 -5.76 -9.85 -19.29
C ILE A 186 -5.27 -11.18 -18.68
N ALA A 187 -5.51 -12.31 -19.33
CA ALA A 187 -5.19 -13.65 -18.84
C ALA A 187 -3.69 -13.85 -18.59
N ILE A 188 -2.83 -13.37 -19.52
CA ILE A 188 -1.37 -13.59 -19.43
C ILE A 188 -0.77 -12.91 -18.20
N PRO A 189 -1.01 -11.60 -17.92
CA PRO A 189 -0.53 -10.94 -16.71
C PRO A 189 -1.04 -11.60 -15.41
N LEU A 190 -2.29 -12.04 -15.39
CA LEU A 190 -2.87 -12.73 -14.25
C LEU A 190 -2.23 -14.10 -14.01
N ALA A 191 -2.03 -14.89 -15.06
CA ALA A 191 -1.33 -16.17 -14.98
C ALA A 191 0.13 -16.02 -14.54
N ALA A 192 0.84 -14.98 -15.05
CA ALA A 192 2.19 -14.67 -14.60
C ALA A 192 2.23 -14.27 -13.10
N THR A 193 1.24 -13.50 -12.64
CA THR A 193 1.10 -13.16 -11.23
C THR A 193 0.81 -14.40 -10.37
N ALA A 194 -0.03 -15.31 -10.85
CA ALA A 194 -0.31 -16.57 -10.18
C ALA A 194 0.96 -17.44 -10.08
N LEU A 195 1.72 -17.56 -11.15
CA LEU A 195 3.01 -18.27 -11.14
C LEU A 195 3.98 -17.65 -10.11
N LEU A 196 4.10 -16.33 -10.10
CA LEU A 196 4.93 -15.62 -9.14
C LEU A 196 4.49 -15.89 -7.69
N ALA A 197 3.17 -15.99 -7.43
CA ALA A 197 2.64 -16.31 -6.11
C ALA A 197 2.99 -17.74 -5.68
N PHE A 198 2.94 -18.71 -6.59
CA PHE A 198 3.36 -20.08 -6.29
C PHE A 198 4.87 -20.17 -6.07
N LEU A 199 5.69 -19.45 -6.85
CA LEU A 199 7.13 -19.37 -6.62
C LEU A 199 7.46 -18.72 -5.26
N ALA A 200 6.76 -17.66 -4.89
CA ALA A 200 6.89 -17.03 -3.58
C ALA A 200 6.46 -17.98 -2.45
N ALA A 201 5.40 -18.78 -2.66
CA ALA A 201 4.99 -19.82 -1.70
C ALA A 201 6.08 -20.89 -1.52
N CYS A 202 6.69 -21.35 -2.61
CA CYS A 202 7.85 -22.26 -2.54
C CYS A 202 9.01 -21.62 -1.76
N ALA A 203 9.37 -20.37 -2.05
CA ALA A 203 10.43 -19.68 -1.33
C ALA A 203 10.14 -19.59 0.18
N VAL A 204 8.89 -19.25 0.56
CA VAL A 204 8.45 -19.23 1.95
C VAL A 204 8.50 -20.63 2.59
N ALA A 205 8.11 -21.67 1.85
CA ALA A 205 8.15 -23.05 2.34
C ALA A 205 9.56 -23.53 2.70
N PHE A 206 10.57 -23.09 1.98
CA PHE A 206 11.96 -23.48 2.23
C PHE A 206 12.70 -22.53 3.19
N ALA A 207 12.43 -21.24 3.12
CA ALA A 207 13.23 -20.23 3.82
C ALA A 207 12.63 -19.75 5.15
N VAL A 208 11.31 -19.87 5.36
CA VAL A 208 10.68 -19.43 6.61
C VAL A 208 10.59 -20.61 7.58
N PRO A 209 11.19 -20.54 8.79
CA PRO A 209 11.15 -21.63 9.75
C PRO A 209 9.71 -21.97 10.15
N GLY A 210 9.37 -23.28 10.10
CA GLY A 210 8.15 -23.81 10.68
C GLY A 210 8.34 -23.95 12.19
N GLY A 211 7.93 -22.97 12.95
CA GLY A 211 7.92 -23.04 14.41
C GLY A 211 6.56 -22.67 14.93
N GLU A 212 6.10 -23.32 16.00
CA GLU A 212 4.95 -22.86 16.76
C GLU A 212 5.18 -21.40 17.17
N GLY A 213 4.18 -20.57 16.99
CA GLY A 213 4.22 -19.14 17.32
C GLY A 213 4.54 -18.94 18.80
N ARG A 214 5.80 -19.00 19.12
CA ARG A 214 6.29 -18.62 20.45
C ARG A 214 6.26 -17.10 20.51
N ALA A 215 5.07 -16.58 20.76
CA ALA A 215 4.90 -15.22 21.23
C ALA A 215 5.65 -15.05 22.56
N ARG A 216 6.99 -14.92 22.45
CA ARG A 216 7.80 -14.45 23.57
C ARG A 216 7.65 -12.94 23.64
N SER A 217 6.38 -12.50 23.85
CA SER A 217 6.13 -11.17 24.34
C SER A 217 6.79 -11.08 25.72
N LYS A 218 8.05 -10.62 25.75
CA LYS A 218 8.60 -10.06 26.98
C LYS A 218 7.70 -8.86 27.28
N LYS A 219 6.77 -9.08 28.22
CA LYS A 219 6.09 -8.01 28.96
C LYS A 219 7.17 -7.18 29.67
N THR A 220 7.74 -6.25 28.95
CA THR A 220 8.44 -5.13 29.58
C THR A 220 7.39 -4.04 29.77
N ALA A 221 6.60 -4.21 30.83
CA ALA A 221 5.69 -3.18 31.30
C ALA A 221 6.54 -2.01 31.84
N GLY A 222 6.88 -1.08 31.00
CA GLY A 222 7.52 0.19 31.33
C GLY A 222 6.49 1.31 31.41
N ARG A 223 6.39 1.91 32.54
CA ARG A 223 5.41 2.84 33.11
C ARG A 223 5.35 4.26 32.49
N SER A 224 5.76 4.47 31.22
CA SER A 224 5.77 5.80 30.57
C SER A 224 4.73 6.02 29.47
N VAL A 225 3.73 5.11 29.34
CA VAL A 225 2.82 5.05 28.18
C VAL A 225 1.65 6.04 28.27
N GLU A 226 1.38 6.63 29.43
CA GLU A 226 0.07 7.28 29.68
C GLU A 226 -0.07 8.70 29.11
N LYS A 227 1.01 9.45 28.93
CA LYS A 227 0.93 10.88 28.51
C LYS A 227 0.78 11.13 27.01
N THR A 228 0.97 10.12 26.15
CA THR A 228 1.01 10.31 24.68
C THR A 228 -0.02 9.44 23.93
N ALA A 229 -0.80 8.64 24.63
CA ALA A 229 -1.77 7.70 24.03
C ALA A 229 -2.83 8.39 23.15
N TRP A 230 -3.17 9.63 23.42
CA TRP A 230 -4.13 10.43 22.66
C TRP A 230 -3.63 10.91 21.29
N LEU A 231 -2.31 10.84 21.01
CA LEU A 231 -1.74 11.21 19.71
C LEU A 231 -1.94 10.12 18.65
N VAL A 232 -1.93 8.85 19.05
CA VAL A 232 -2.08 7.73 18.14
C VAL A 232 -3.42 7.77 17.38
N PRO A 233 -4.58 8.02 18.00
CA PRO A 233 -5.84 8.20 17.29
C PRO A 233 -5.79 9.30 16.23
N LYS A 234 -5.12 10.43 16.51
CA LYS A 234 -4.96 11.51 15.51
C LYS A 234 -4.14 11.06 14.31
N LEU A 235 -3.04 10.35 14.53
CA LEU A 235 -2.22 9.80 13.46
C LEU A 235 -2.98 8.75 12.64
N LEU A 236 -3.85 7.94 13.28
CA LEU A 236 -4.72 6.98 12.60
C LEU A 236 -5.78 7.69 11.74
N ILE A 237 -6.37 8.78 12.22
CA ILE A 237 -7.29 9.61 11.43
C ILE A 237 -6.57 10.20 10.22
N LEU A 238 -5.36 10.71 10.38
CA LEU A 238 -4.57 11.22 9.24
C LEU A 238 -4.23 10.09 8.26
N THR A 239 -3.88 8.90 8.74
CA THR A 239 -3.66 7.72 7.88
C THR A 239 -4.92 7.41 7.08
N PHE A 240 -6.09 7.39 7.71
CA PHE A 240 -7.37 7.18 7.04
C PHE A 240 -7.63 8.25 5.97
N ILE A 241 -7.43 9.54 6.29
CA ILE A 241 -7.61 10.66 5.34
C ILE A 241 -6.69 10.51 4.12
N VAL A 242 -5.40 10.28 4.35
CA VAL A 242 -4.42 10.10 3.27
C VAL A 242 -4.80 8.92 2.39
N SER A 243 -5.14 7.79 3.00
CA SER A 243 -5.50 6.57 2.26
C SER A 243 -6.82 6.71 1.51
N THR A 244 -7.78 7.50 2.02
CA THR A 244 -9.00 7.84 1.28
C THR A 244 -8.66 8.66 0.03
N GLY A 245 -7.80 9.67 0.16
CA GLY A 245 -7.31 10.45 -0.98
C GLY A 245 -6.61 9.59 -2.03
N VAL A 246 -5.74 8.67 -1.59
CA VAL A 246 -5.04 7.72 -2.48
C VAL A 246 -6.04 6.80 -3.18
N GLY A 247 -7.01 6.23 -2.48
CA GLY A 247 -8.02 5.35 -3.07
C GLY A 247 -8.90 6.04 -4.11
N VAL A 248 -9.32 7.29 -3.85
CA VAL A 248 -10.00 8.13 -4.85
C VAL A 248 -9.10 8.37 -6.05
N PHE A 249 -7.85 8.73 -5.80
CA PHE A 249 -6.89 9.04 -6.85
C PHE A 249 -6.61 7.83 -7.75
N GLU A 250 -6.37 6.65 -7.19
CA GLU A 250 -6.08 5.42 -7.95
C GLU A 250 -7.24 5.03 -8.87
N VAL A 251 -8.47 5.01 -8.36
CA VAL A 251 -9.67 4.71 -9.16
C VAL A 251 -9.92 5.83 -10.16
N GLY A 252 -9.85 7.08 -9.73
CA GLY A 252 -10.06 8.25 -10.57
C GLY A 252 -9.04 8.35 -11.70
N LEU A 253 -7.78 7.99 -11.45
CA LEU A 253 -6.72 7.96 -12.47
C LEU A 253 -7.04 6.96 -13.58
N ALA A 254 -7.43 5.73 -13.21
CA ALA A 254 -7.80 4.71 -14.18
C ALA A 254 -9.03 5.11 -15.02
N LEU A 255 -10.05 5.67 -14.37
CA LEU A 255 -11.29 6.10 -15.03
C LEU A 255 -11.07 7.31 -15.92
N ARG A 256 -10.40 8.35 -15.41
CA ARG A 256 -10.12 9.56 -16.17
C ARG A 256 -9.23 9.27 -17.38
N GLY A 257 -8.19 8.45 -17.19
CA GLY A 257 -7.33 8.01 -18.29
C GLY A 257 -8.15 7.36 -19.41
N LYS A 258 -9.07 6.45 -19.07
CA LYS A 258 -9.90 5.75 -20.06
C LYS A 258 -11.01 6.62 -20.63
N GLN A 259 -11.82 7.28 -19.79
CA GLN A 259 -13.09 7.89 -20.22
C GLN A 259 -12.95 9.32 -20.74
N GLU A 260 -12.05 10.11 -20.14
CA GLU A 260 -11.90 11.52 -20.47
C GLU A 260 -10.70 11.79 -21.41
N LEU A 261 -9.58 11.08 -21.19
CA LEU A 261 -8.37 11.26 -21.98
C LEU A 261 -8.22 10.21 -23.10
N ALA A 262 -9.15 9.25 -23.20
CA ALA A 262 -9.15 8.17 -24.18
C ALA A 262 -7.81 7.42 -24.30
N LEU A 263 -7.10 7.28 -23.17
CA LEU A 263 -5.78 6.65 -23.12
C LEU A 263 -5.88 5.13 -23.27
N THR A 264 -4.84 4.56 -23.84
CA THR A 264 -4.66 3.11 -23.93
C THR A 264 -4.34 2.51 -22.55
N PRO A 265 -4.59 1.20 -22.33
CA PRO A 265 -4.17 0.51 -21.12
C PRO A 265 -2.68 0.68 -20.79
N TYR A 266 -1.83 0.77 -21.84
CA TYR A 266 -0.40 1.00 -21.69
C TYR A 266 -0.08 2.39 -21.10
N GLN A 267 -0.74 3.44 -21.60
CA GLN A 267 -0.53 4.80 -21.09
C GLN A 267 -1.01 4.93 -19.65
N ILE A 268 -2.14 4.30 -19.29
CA ILE A 268 -2.62 4.26 -17.90
C ILE A 268 -1.63 3.48 -17.02
N ALA A 269 -1.10 2.35 -17.49
CA ALA A 269 -0.06 1.62 -16.77
C ALA A 269 1.20 2.47 -16.55
N LEU A 270 1.59 3.29 -17.53
CA LEU A 270 2.72 4.22 -17.41
C LEU A 270 2.47 5.28 -16.33
N MET A 271 1.25 5.82 -16.23
CA MET A 271 0.86 6.75 -15.16
C MET A 271 0.98 6.12 -13.77
N PHE A 272 0.53 4.88 -13.58
CA PHE A 272 0.70 4.15 -12.31
C PHE A 272 2.17 3.85 -12.02
N THR A 273 2.95 3.57 -13.06
CA THR A 273 4.40 3.35 -12.94
C THR A 273 5.11 4.61 -12.48
N GLU A 274 4.80 5.75 -13.07
CA GLU A 274 5.32 7.05 -12.64
C GLU A 274 4.93 7.35 -11.18
N CYS A 275 3.65 7.20 -10.83
CA CYS A 275 3.17 7.39 -9.48
C CYS A 275 4.00 6.61 -8.46
N SER A 276 4.23 5.32 -8.72
CA SER A 276 4.98 4.46 -7.81
C SER A 276 6.47 4.81 -7.77
N LEU A 277 7.05 5.21 -8.91
CA LEU A 277 8.45 5.64 -8.99
C LEU A 277 8.67 6.90 -8.16
N VAL A 278 7.79 7.91 -8.29
CA VAL A 278 7.86 9.14 -7.50
C VAL A 278 7.71 8.82 -6.01
N MET A 279 6.75 7.96 -5.63
CA MET A 279 6.60 7.52 -4.24
C MET A 279 7.88 6.86 -3.70
N LEU A 280 8.52 5.99 -4.49
CA LEU A 280 9.77 5.30 -4.11
C LEU A 280 10.91 6.30 -3.91
N VAL A 281 11.08 7.24 -4.84
CA VAL A 281 12.11 8.30 -4.76
C VAL A 281 11.89 9.17 -3.51
N MET A 282 10.64 9.59 -3.26
CA MET A 282 10.31 10.39 -2.07
C MET A 282 10.57 9.64 -0.77
N GLN A 283 10.29 8.34 -0.71
CA GLN A 283 10.63 7.52 0.45
C GLN A 283 12.15 7.40 0.65
N ALA A 284 12.91 7.21 -0.44
CA ALA A 284 14.35 7.16 -0.38
C ALA A 284 14.96 8.48 0.14
N ILE A 285 14.40 9.62 -0.26
CA ILE A 285 14.81 10.94 0.21
C ILE A 285 14.50 11.11 1.70
N VAL A 286 13.26 10.84 2.13
CA VAL A 286 12.80 11.05 3.52
C VAL A 286 13.55 10.16 4.52
N PHE A 287 13.91 8.92 4.12
CA PHE A 287 14.68 8.01 4.96
C PHE A 287 16.19 8.04 4.70
N SER A 288 16.65 8.98 3.89
CA SER A 288 18.10 9.19 3.68
C SER A 288 18.77 9.65 4.98
N PRO A 289 20.08 9.42 5.14
CA PRO A 289 20.85 9.91 6.28
C PRO A 289 20.82 11.44 6.45
N TRP A 290 20.43 12.17 5.41
CA TRP A 290 20.37 13.65 5.41
C TRP A 290 19.17 14.18 6.20
N PHE A 291 18.10 13.40 6.34
CA PHE A 291 16.93 13.80 7.12
C PHE A 291 16.96 13.20 8.53
N LYS A 292 16.96 14.05 9.53
CA LYS A 292 16.78 13.59 10.91
C LYS A 292 15.33 13.11 11.11
N PRO A 293 15.11 11.95 11.73
CA PRO A 293 13.76 11.42 11.95
C PRO A 293 12.81 12.42 12.60
N ASP A 294 13.29 13.21 13.58
CA ASP A 294 12.49 14.22 14.27
C ASP A 294 12.01 15.36 13.37
N THR A 295 12.73 15.62 12.26
CA THR A 295 12.35 16.68 11.30
C THR A 295 11.15 16.26 10.46
N THR A 296 10.92 14.95 10.28
CA THR A 296 9.83 14.43 9.44
C THR A 296 8.44 14.85 9.92
N ARG A 297 8.28 15.19 11.21
CA ARG A 297 7.03 15.73 11.76
C ARG A 297 6.55 17.00 11.07
N TRP A 298 7.46 17.82 10.58
CA TRP A 298 7.15 19.07 9.88
C TRP A 298 6.71 18.85 8.44
N LEU A 299 6.96 17.67 7.88
CA LEU A 299 6.56 17.33 6.51
C LEU A 299 5.07 16.96 6.42
N ILE A 300 4.40 16.61 7.53
CA ILE A 300 3.01 16.10 7.52
C ILE A 300 2.04 17.14 6.95
N ALA A 301 2.05 18.37 7.49
CA ALA A 301 1.12 19.40 7.03
C ALA A 301 1.39 19.88 5.60
N PRO A 302 2.64 20.19 5.17
CA PRO A 302 2.92 20.54 3.78
C PRO A 302 2.57 19.44 2.79
N ALA A 303 2.87 18.18 3.12
CA ALA A 303 2.53 17.07 2.24
C ALA A 303 1.01 16.87 2.11
N LEU A 304 0.22 17.07 3.19
CA LEU A 304 -1.25 17.08 3.10
C LEU A 304 -1.78 18.25 2.26
N ALA A 305 -1.15 19.42 2.33
CA ALA A 305 -1.50 20.55 1.48
C ALA A 305 -1.22 20.26 0.00
N VAL A 306 -0.08 19.64 -0.31
CA VAL A 306 0.27 19.20 -1.68
C VAL A 306 -0.70 18.13 -2.17
N LEU A 307 -1.08 17.17 -1.30
CA LEU A 307 -2.09 16.16 -1.64
C LEU A 307 -3.44 16.81 -1.98
N ALA A 308 -3.90 17.75 -1.16
CA ALA A 308 -5.15 18.47 -1.39
C ALA A 308 -5.11 19.27 -2.71
N ALA A 309 -4.03 20.02 -2.94
CA ALA A 309 -3.85 20.78 -4.17
C ALA A 309 -3.75 19.87 -5.41
N GLY A 310 -3.00 18.78 -5.33
CA GLY A 310 -2.89 17.80 -6.41
C GLY A 310 -4.24 17.20 -6.76
N LEU A 311 -5.03 16.77 -5.77
CA LEU A 311 -6.37 16.24 -6.00
C LEU A 311 -7.31 17.27 -6.65
N LEU A 312 -7.23 18.56 -6.28
CA LEU A 312 -8.00 19.63 -6.93
C LEU A 312 -7.59 19.87 -8.38
N LEU A 313 -6.31 19.62 -8.71
CA LEU A 313 -5.78 19.82 -10.07
C LEU A 313 -6.08 18.64 -11.00
N VAL A 314 -6.36 17.44 -10.48
CA VAL A 314 -6.67 16.25 -11.32
C VAL A 314 -7.78 16.54 -12.34
N PRO A 315 -8.95 17.11 -11.98
CA PRO A 315 -10.02 17.40 -12.95
C PRO A 315 -9.64 18.45 -14.02
N LEU A 316 -8.63 19.26 -13.76
CA LEU A 316 -8.17 20.32 -14.66
C LEU A 316 -7.10 19.84 -15.66
N ALA A 317 -6.52 18.66 -15.45
CA ALA A 317 -5.52 18.10 -16.34
C ALA A 317 -6.18 17.65 -17.66
N SER A 318 -5.97 18.39 -18.72
CA SER A 318 -6.60 18.20 -20.02
C SER A 318 -5.84 17.30 -20.98
N ASP A 319 -4.56 17.08 -20.71
CA ASP A 319 -3.69 16.27 -21.55
C ASP A 319 -2.81 15.32 -20.72
N PHE A 320 -2.18 14.35 -21.41
CA PHE A 320 -1.34 13.34 -20.78
C PHE A 320 -0.17 13.92 -20.00
N THR A 321 0.50 14.97 -20.52
CA THR A 321 1.69 15.56 -19.90
C THR A 321 1.32 16.29 -18.60
N LEU A 322 0.25 17.11 -18.63
CA LEU A 322 -0.21 17.81 -17.43
C LEU A 322 -0.68 16.81 -16.37
N MET A 323 -1.32 15.72 -16.82
CA MET A 323 -1.73 14.63 -15.91
C MET A 323 -0.53 14.00 -15.21
N LEU A 324 0.60 13.75 -15.90
CA LEU A 324 1.83 13.26 -15.29
C LEU A 324 2.35 14.22 -14.21
N VAL A 325 2.35 15.52 -14.44
CA VAL A 325 2.79 16.51 -13.43
C VAL A 325 1.92 16.46 -12.18
N VAL A 326 0.60 16.36 -12.35
CA VAL A 326 -0.36 16.28 -11.24
C VAL A 326 -0.21 14.96 -10.48
N ILE A 327 -0.03 13.85 -11.20
CA ILE A 327 0.27 12.53 -10.61
C ILE A 327 1.53 12.61 -9.77
N GLY A 328 2.60 13.21 -10.30
CA GLY A 328 3.86 13.41 -9.59
C GLY A 328 3.67 14.15 -8.25
N ALA A 329 2.87 15.19 -8.21
CA ALA A 329 2.58 15.94 -6.98
C ALA A 329 1.80 15.10 -5.95
N VAL A 330 0.75 14.39 -6.38
CA VAL A 330 -0.04 13.50 -5.51
C VAL A 330 0.84 12.35 -5.00
N ALA A 331 1.60 11.72 -5.89
CA ALA A 331 2.50 10.61 -5.54
C ALA A 331 3.61 11.04 -4.58
N ALA A 332 4.22 12.21 -4.79
CA ALA A 332 5.22 12.75 -3.88
C ALA A 332 4.66 12.95 -2.48
N SER A 333 3.45 13.52 -2.37
CA SER A 333 2.80 13.71 -1.07
C SER A 333 2.48 12.38 -0.37
N ALA A 334 1.92 11.41 -1.09
CA ALA A 334 1.61 10.08 -0.55
C ALA A 334 2.88 9.31 -0.15
N GLY A 335 3.95 9.42 -0.96
CA GLY A 335 5.27 8.83 -0.70
C GLY A 335 5.93 9.37 0.57
N VAL A 336 5.66 10.60 0.96
CA VAL A 336 6.10 11.20 2.23
C VAL A 336 5.17 10.79 3.38
N LEU A 337 3.85 10.97 3.21
CA LEU A 337 2.88 10.85 4.31
C LEU A 337 2.79 9.44 4.87
N SER A 338 2.69 8.43 4.02
CA SER A 338 2.51 7.04 4.44
C SER A 338 3.63 6.55 5.38
N PRO A 339 4.92 6.63 5.01
CA PRO A 339 5.99 6.17 5.89
C PRO A 339 6.23 7.07 7.09
N VAL A 340 6.00 8.40 6.98
CA VAL A 340 6.15 9.32 8.10
C VAL A 340 5.10 9.05 9.17
N LEU A 341 3.84 8.84 8.79
CA LEU A 341 2.77 8.47 9.73
C LEU A 341 3.07 7.11 10.40
N THR A 342 3.55 6.13 9.62
CA THR A 342 3.98 4.82 10.15
C THR A 342 5.09 4.96 11.17
N TYR A 343 6.11 5.76 10.89
CA TYR A 343 7.20 6.04 11.81
C TYR A 343 6.69 6.64 13.13
N TRP A 344 5.85 7.68 13.08
CA TRP A 344 5.37 8.35 14.28
C TRP A 344 4.38 7.50 15.07
N ILE A 345 3.53 6.69 14.42
CA ILE A 345 2.69 5.71 15.12
C ILE A 345 3.56 4.69 15.84
N SER A 346 4.58 4.14 15.18
CA SER A 346 5.51 3.19 15.79
C SER A 346 6.30 3.82 16.94
N ALA A 347 6.80 5.04 16.77
CA ALA A 347 7.57 5.77 17.81
C ALA A 347 6.73 6.10 19.05
N LYS A 348 5.40 6.27 18.90
CA LYS A 348 4.48 6.56 20.00
C LYS A 348 3.76 5.34 20.58
N ALA A 349 3.94 4.19 19.97
CA ALA A 349 3.26 2.95 20.34
C ALA A 349 3.81 2.30 21.64
N GLY A 350 4.99 2.68 22.10
CA GLY A 350 5.62 2.06 23.28
C GLY A 350 5.78 0.55 23.10
N SER A 351 5.37 -0.23 24.10
CA SER A 351 5.45 -1.70 24.07
C SER A 351 4.40 -2.37 23.18
N ALA A 352 3.40 -1.64 22.68
CA ALA A 352 2.28 -2.16 21.89
C ALA A 352 2.42 -1.89 20.37
N GLN A 353 3.64 -1.85 19.85
CA GLN A 353 3.92 -1.48 18.45
C GLN A 353 3.15 -2.32 17.43
N GLY A 354 3.14 -3.65 17.57
CA GLY A 354 2.42 -4.55 16.66
C GLY A 354 0.92 -4.24 16.59
N TRP A 355 0.29 -4.01 17.74
CA TRP A 355 -1.11 -3.64 17.83
C TRP A 355 -1.41 -2.28 17.17
N GLN A 356 -0.56 -1.29 17.37
CA GLN A 356 -0.76 0.05 16.80
C GLN A 356 -0.51 0.07 15.30
N LEU A 357 0.50 -0.66 14.79
CA LEU A 357 0.72 -0.83 13.37
C LEU A 357 -0.42 -1.63 12.71
N GLY A 358 -0.99 -2.62 13.41
CA GLY A 358 -2.20 -3.32 12.96
C GLY A 358 -3.40 -2.38 12.81
N LYS A 359 -3.62 -1.47 13.78
CA LYS A 359 -4.65 -0.42 13.65
C LYS A 359 -4.37 0.53 12.50
N GLN A 360 -3.11 0.87 12.26
CA GLN A 360 -2.75 1.71 11.12
C GLN A 360 -3.07 1.03 9.79
N THR A 361 -2.71 -0.24 9.63
CA THR A 361 -3.05 -1.00 8.42
C THR A 361 -4.57 -1.07 8.22
N ALA A 362 -5.32 -1.28 9.30
CA ALA A 362 -6.79 -1.26 9.25
C ALA A 362 -7.33 0.12 8.84
N ALA A 363 -6.82 1.20 9.43
CA ALA A 363 -7.21 2.57 9.08
C ALA A 363 -6.88 2.90 7.61
N ALA A 364 -5.70 2.47 7.12
CA ALA A 364 -5.29 2.64 5.74
C ALA A 364 -6.20 1.86 4.78
N SER A 365 -6.43 0.57 5.04
CA SER A 365 -7.29 -0.27 4.19
C SER A 365 -8.73 0.23 4.15
N LEU A 366 -9.28 0.68 5.28
CA LEU A 366 -10.60 1.28 5.34
C LEU A 366 -10.66 2.59 4.55
N GLY A 367 -9.61 3.42 4.65
CA GLY A 367 -9.48 4.65 3.87
C GLY A 367 -9.49 4.37 2.37
N VAL A 368 -8.65 3.44 1.89
CA VAL A 368 -8.63 3.05 0.48
C VAL A 368 -9.99 2.49 0.05
N THR A 369 -10.63 1.66 0.89
CA THR A 369 -11.98 1.11 0.60
C THR A 369 -12.99 2.22 0.36
N MET A 370 -13.08 3.19 1.28
CA MET A 370 -14.01 4.31 1.15
C MET A 370 -13.63 5.21 -0.04
N GLY A 371 -12.35 5.49 -0.21
CA GLY A 371 -11.84 6.29 -1.32
C GLY A 371 -12.15 5.65 -2.67
N SER A 372 -11.90 4.38 -2.85
CA SER A 372 -12.17 3.65 -4.09
C SER A 372 -13.67 3.57 -4.40
N ALA A 373 -14.49 3.29 -3.38
CA ALA A 373 -15.95 3.28 -3.54
C ALA A 373 -16.48 4.66 -3.95
N LEU A 374 -16.09 5.72 -3.24
CA LEU A 374 -16.48 7.10 -3.57
C LEU A 374 -15.92 7.50 -4.94
N GLY A 375 -14.67 7.11 -5.24
CA GLY A 375 -14.02 7.35 -6.53
C GLY A 375 -14.83 6.83 -7.70
N GLY A 376 -15.35 5.61 -7.60
CA GLY A 376 -16.17 5.03 -8.65
C GLY A 376 -17.63 5.50 -8.67
N LEU A 377 -18.26 5.65 -7.49
CA LEU A 377 -19.67 6.02 -7.38
C LEU A 377 -19.95 7.47 -7.80
N LEU A 378 -19.03 8.39 -7.49
CA LEU A 378 -19.22 9.82 -7.74
C LEU A 378 -18.49 10.33 -8.99
N PHE A 379 -17.79 9.47 -9.73
CA PHE A 379 -16.96 9.89 -10.86
C PHE A 379 -17.79 10.58 -11.96
N ASN A 380 -18.89 9.98 -12.35
CA ASN A 380 -19.74 10.44 -13.46
C ASN A 380 -21.02 11.17 -12.98
N VAL A 381 -20.96 11.84 -11.81
CA VAL A 381 -22.11 12.65 -11.35
C VAL A 381 -22.15 13.96 -12.14
N ALA A 382 -23.12 14.08 -13.03
CA ALA A 382 -23.25 15.19 -13.97
C ALA A 382 -23.38 16.58 -13.30
N VAL A 383 -23.95 16.63 -12.08
CA VAL A 383 -24.18 17.90 -11.35
C VAL A 383 -22.87 18.51 -10.83
N LEU A 384 -21.85 17.70 -10.58
CA LEU A 384 -20.55 18.13 -10.03
C LEU A 384 -19.41 17.36 -10.68
N PRO A 385 -18.95 17.76 -11.87
CA PRO A 385 -17.79 17.16 -12.50
C PRO A 385 -16.58 17.22 -11.56
N GLY A 386 -15.92 16.08 -11.36
CA GLY A 386 -14.76 16.00 -10.44
C GLY A 386 -15.11 16.03 -8.94
N ALA A 387 -16.40 15.88 -8.56
CA ALA A 387 -16.86 15.89 -7.16
C ALA A 387 -16.03 14.98 -6.25
N THR A 388 -15.63 13.82 -6.75
CA THR A 388 -14.81 12.85 -6.05
C THR A 388 -13.47 13.42 -5.61
N PHE A 389 -12.79 14.10 -6.52
CA PHE A 389 -11.49 14.72 -6.24
C PHE A 389 -11.64 15.93 -5.32
N VAL A 390 -12.66 16.76 -5.52
CA VAL A 390 -12.94 17.93 -4.66
C VAL A 390 -13.23 17.48 -3.23
N LEU A 391 -14.10 16.47 -3.04
CA LEU A 391 -14.42 15.94 -1.71
C LEU A 391 -13.15 15.40 -1.01
N SER A 392 -12.32 14.66 -1.72
CA SER A 392 -11.06 14.13 -1.19
C SER A 392 -10.05 15.23 -0.88
N ALA A 393 -9.99 16.27 -1.71
CA ALA A 393 -9.14 17.43 -1.47
C ALA A 393 -9.59 18.20 -0.21
N LEU A 394 -10.89 18.38 -0.01
CA LEU A 394 -11.44 19.00 1.21
C LEU A 394 -11.10 18.16 2.44
N LEU A 395 -11.18 16.83 2.35
CA LEU A 395 -10.80 15.92 3.42
C LEU A 395 -9.29 16.01 3.72
N ALA A 396 -8.44 16.07 2.69
CA ALA A 396 -6.99 16.26 2.84
C ALA A 396 -6.65 17.64 3.44
N ALA A 397 -7.37 18.70 3.03
CA ALA A 397 -7.22 20.04 3.61
C ALA A 397 -7.62 20.06 5.09
N LEU A 398 -8.71 19.38 5.47
CA LEU A 398 -9.07 19.19 6.87
C LEU A 398 -7.95 18.47 7.64
N GLY A 399 -7.38 17.40 7.05
CA GLY A 399 -6.23 16.71 7.61
C GLY A 399 -5.02 17.63 7.79
N CYS A 400 -4.77 18.52 6.83
CA CYS A 400 -3.71 19.53 6.93
C CYS A 400 -3.93 20.45 8.14
N VAL A 401 -5.14 21.00 8.31
CA VAL A 401 -5.49 21.84 9.47
C VAL A 401 -5.32 21.09 10.80
N LEU A 402 -5.81 19.84 10.86
CA LEU A 402 -5.67 18.99 12.05
C LEU A 402 -4.20 18.67 12.41
N SER A 403 -3.33 18.67 11.40
CA SER A 403 -1.92 18.33 11.55
C SER A 403 -1.03 19.53 11.96
N LEU A 404 -1.48 20.79 11.82
CA LEU A 404 -0.66 21.98 12.06
C LEU A 404 -0.03 22.04 13.46
N LYS A 405 -0.75 21.61 14.49
CA LYS A 405 -0.24 21.56 15.88
C LYS A 405 0.51 20.28 16.22
N LEU A 406 0.48 19.29 15.32
CA LEU A 406 1.04 17.95 15.55
C LEU A 406 2.57 17.96 15.77
N PRO A 407 3.38 18.75 15.03
CA PRO A 407 4.83 18.79 15.25
C PRO A 407 5.26 19.16 16.65
N GLN A 408 4.52 20.07 17.31
CA GLN A 408 4.79 20.51 18.67
C GLN A 408 4.39 19.46 19.72
N LEU A 409 3.36 18.67 19.41
CA LEU A 409 2.82 17.63 20.29
C LEU A 409 3.65 16.33 20.19
N LEU A 410 4.22 16.03 19.02
CA LEU A 410 5.04 14.84 18.83
C LEU A 410 6.37 14.90 19.58
N VAL A 411 6.99 16.07 19.66
CA VAL A 411 8.22 16.28 20.46
C VAL A 411 8.01 17.55 21.31
N PRO A 412 7.60 17.41 22.56
CA PRO A 412 7.45 18.54 23.47
C PRO A 412 8.80 19.26 23.60
N ARG A 413 8.81 20.58 23.48
CA ARG A 413 9.96 21.38 23.90
C ARG A 413 10.19 21.12 25.39
N ASN A 414 11.39 20.65 25.74
CA ASN A 414 11.80 20.60 27.17
C ASN A 414 11.83 22.03 27.70
N PRO A 415 10.99 22.40 28.67
CA PRO A 415 10.99 23.76 29.20
C PRO A 415 12.22 24.07 30.06
N GLY A 416 13.17 23.12 30.23
CA GLY A 416 14.27 23.19 31.21
C GLY A 416 15.65 23.54 30.68
N ILE A 417 15.87 23.78 29.40
CA ILE A 417 17.17 24.24 28.89
C ILE A 417 17.01 25.70 28.47
N GLY A 418 17.17 26.57 29.44
CA GLY A 418 17.26 28.00 29.23
C GLY A 418 18.47 28.38 28.36
N PRO A 419 18.49 29.60 27.75
CA PRO A 419 19.53 30.03 26.80
C PRO A 419 20.96 30.10 27.38
N ARG A 420 21.16 29.78 28.66
CA ARG A 420 22.42 30.01 29.38
C ARG A 420 23.48 28.89 29.31
N GLU A 421 23.16 27.73 28.75
CA GLU A 421 24.18 26.65 28.63
C GLU A 421 24.82 26.50 27.23
N ARG A 422 24.62 27.46 26.32
CA ARG A 422 25.33 27.48 25.02
C ARG A 422 26.55 28.41 25.01
N ALA A 423 26.97 28.94 26.14
CA ALA A 423 28.15 29.79 26.26
C ALA A 423 29.03 29.28 27.40
N ALA A 424 29.72 28.18 27.14
CA ALA A 424 30.96 27.83 27.81
C ALA A 424 31.92 27.20 26.78
N PRO A 425 33.18 27.66 26.72
CA PRO A 425 34.12 27.43 25.62
C PRO A 425 34.61 26.00 25.52
#